data_e177bd33459559c9eec0fe6da431dc15
#
_entry.id   e177bd33459559c9eec0fe6da431dc15
#
_cell.length_a   1.000
_cell.length_b   1.000
_cell.length_c   1.000
_cell.angle_alpha   90.00
_cell.angle_beta   90.00
_cell.angle_gamma   90.00
#
_symmetry.space_group_name_H-M   'P 1'
#
loop_
_entity.id
_entity.type
_entity.pdbx_description
1 polymer ?
#
loop_
_entity_poly.entity_id
_entity_poly.type
_entity_poly.pdbx_seq_one_letter_code
_entity_poly.pdbx_strand_id
1 'polypeptide(L)'
;MNKPRIRRGTAIGGVLAGVAGLLLPVFGPTGAAQAADTGIHVSNGRVYEADGSEFVMRGVNHAHAWYPDETGAVADISAKGANTVRVVLGSGDRWARTDTPKVASIISDCKASKVICVLEVHDTTGYGEDGAAASLDKAADYWIGVKSALLGQEDYVVVNIGNEPFGNSGYTAWTDATKNAIGKLRGAGISNALMVDAPNWGQDWSNTMRNNAASVFASDPHRNTIFSIHMYGVYDTAAEVQSYLGHFVNNRLPIVVGEFGDNHSDGNPDENAIMATARSLRVGYLGWSWSGNGSGVEYLDMVNGFDANSLTAWGSRFFDGADGIAATSTRAAVYGGGGGGDTGGTAPNGYPYCANGSSSDPDGDGWGWENQRSCVVRGSSADH
;
A
#
# COMPACT_ATOMS: atom_id res chain seq x y z
N MET A 1 -11.92 -33.30 70.51
CA MET A 1 -12.88 -34.16 71.24
C MET A 1 -14.04 -34.51 70.34
N ASN A 2 -14.24 -35.81 70.19
CA ASN A 2 -15.43 -36.56 69.73
C ASN A 2 -15.95 -36.41 68.28
N LYS A 3 -15.63 -37.43 67.49
CA LYS A 3 -16.51 -38.03 66.48
C LYS A 3 -17.63 -38.80 67.19
N PRO A 4 -18.81 -39.08 66.56
CA PRO A 4 -19.01 -40.44 66.04
C PRO A 4 -19.74 -40.51 64.68
N ARG A 5 -19.42 -41.46 63.81
CA ARG A 5 -19.82 -42.85 63.54
C ARG A 5 -21.24 -43.06 62.98
N ILE A 6 -21.26 -43.33 61.65
CA ILE A 6 -21.79 -44.49 60.91
C ILE A 6 -23.23 -44.99 61.28
N ARG A 7 -24.10 -45.15 60.26
CA ARG A 7 -24.83 -46.41 60.02
C ARG A 7 -25.15 -46.62 58.51
N ARG A 8 -24.89 -47.80 58.05
CA ARG A 8 -25.21 -48.39 56.75
C ARG A 8 -26.74 -48.76 56.74
N GLY A 9 -27.31 -48.75 55.54
CA GLY A 9 -28.62 -49.35 55.28
C GLY A 9 -28.71 -49.68 53.77
N THR A 10 -29.04 -50.93 53.51
CA THR A 10 -28.88 -51.77 52.31
C THR A 10 -30.01 -51.55 51.29
N ALA A 11 -29.59 -51.59 49.99
CA ALA A 11 -30.18 -52.13 48.75
C ALA A 11 -31.72 -52.35 48.61
N ILE A 12 -32.21 -52.12 47.38
CA ILE A 12 -32.86 -53.06 46.45
C ILE A 12 -33.39 -52.34 45.20
N GLY A 13 -33.09 -52.90 44.05
CA GLY A 13 -34.05 -53.06 42.96
C GLY A 13 -33.95 -52.04 41.78
N GLY A 14 -33.39 -52.53 40.69
CA GLY A 14 -33.24 -51.92 39.38
C GLY A 14 -34.50 -51.56 38.60
N VAL A 15 -34.30 -50.71 37.63
CA VAL A 15 -34.92 -50.77 36.31
C VAL A 15 -33.97 -50.11 35.36
N LEU A 16 -33.51 -50.81 34.34
CA LEU A 16 -32.84 -50.30 33.17
C LEU A 16 -33.86 -49.53 32.33
N ALA A 17 -33.68 -48.23 32.20
CA ALA A 17 -34.29 -47.44 31.13
C ALA A 17 -33.15 -46.86 30.28
N GLY A 18 -32.97 -47.44 29.08
CA GLY A 18 -32.05 -46.95 28.10
C GLY A 18 -32.45 -45.53 27.62
N VAL A 19 -31.61 -44.56 27.89
CA VAL A 19 -31.73 -43.23 27.30
C VAL A 19 -30.79 -43.24 26.09
N ALA A 20 -31.39 -43.35 24.90
CA ALA A 20 -30.68 -43.05 23.64
C ALA A 20 -30.35 -41.57 23.63
N GLY A 21 -29.09 -41.24 23.91
CA GLY A 21 -28.58 -39.89 23.79
C GLY A 21 -28.51 -39.51 22.30
N LEU A 22 -29.42 -38.64 21.85
CA LEU A 22 -29.28 -37.93 20.60
C LEU A 22 -28.09 -36.99 20.76
N LEU A 23 -26.95 -37.36 20.15
CA LEU A 23 -25.86 -36.45 19.86
C LEU A 23 -26.33 -35.51 18.75
N LEU A 24 -26.82 -34.33 19.10
CA LEU A 24 -26.98 -33.22 18.16
C LEU A 24 -25.57 -32.69 17.83
N PRO A 25 -25.20 -32.62 16.53
CA PRO A 25 -23.97 -31.95 16.16
C PRO A 25 -24.12 -30.47 16.52
N VAL A 26 -23.24 -29.97 17.40
CA VAL A 26 -23.04 -28.56 17.64
C VAL A 26 -22.39 -28.00 16.39
N PHE A 27 -23.17 -27.47 15.45
CA PHE A 27 -22.65 -26.59 14.42
C PHE A 27 -22.20 -25.32 15.13
N GLY A 28 -20.90 -25.20 15.37
CA GLY A 28 -20.28 -23.91 15.67
C GLY A 28 -20.59 -22.95 14.52
N PRO A 29 -20.64 -21.63 14.77
CA PRO A 29 -20.81 -20.67 13.70
C PRO A 29 -19.67 -20.90 12.70
N THR A 30 -20.02 -21.39 11.51
CA THR A 30 -19.13 -21.35 10.36
C THR A 30 -18.90 -19.86 10.10
N GLY A 31 -17.72 -19.36 10.46
CA GLY A 31 -17.31 -18.05 10.02
C GLY A 31 -17.58 -17.99 8.52
N ALA A 32 -18.40 -17.05 8.10
CA ALA A 32 -18.62 -16.80 6.69
C ALA A 32 -17.22 -16.67 6.08
N ALA A 33 -16.91 -17.52 5.12
CA ALA A 33 -15.73 -17.34 4.31
C ALA A 33 -15.87 -15.94 3.70
N GLN A 34 -15.00 -15.02 4.13
CA GLN A 34 -14.94 -13.69 3.57
C GLN A 34 -14.68 -13.88 2.09
N ALA A 35 -15.53 -13.33 1.24
CA ALA A 35 -15.32 -13.35 -0.20
C ALA A 35 -13.89 -12.85 -0.43
N ALA A 36 -13.12 -13.57 -1.22
CA ALA A 36 -11.79 -13.12 -1.60
C ALA A 36 -11.95 -11.71 -2.16
N ASP A 37 -11.22 -10.74 -1.61
CA ASP A 37 -11.24 -9.38 -2.10
C ASP A 37 -10.82 -9.44 -3.57
N THR A 38 -11.75 -9.08 -4.46
CA THR A 38 -11.46 -8.92 -5.87
C THR A 38 -10.75 -7.57 -6.00
N GLY A 39 -9.51 -7.57 -6.50
CA GLY A 39 -8.75 -6.34 -6.71
C GLY A 39 -7.40 -6.34 -6.00
N ILE A 40 -6.82 -5.15 -5.92
CA ILE A 40 -5.56 -4.94 -5.17
C ILE A 40 -5.81 -5.27 -3.71
N HIS A 41 -5.00 -6.18 -3.16
CA HIS A 41 -5.19 -6.66 -1.80
C HIS A 41 -3.89 -6.97 -1.07
N VAL A 42 -3.98 -7.00 0.25
CA VAL A 42 -2.84 -7.34 1.12
C VAL A 42 -2.92 -8.81 1.51
N SER A 43 -1.84 -9.53 1.32
CA SER A 43 -1.66 -10.88 1.83
C SER A 43 -0.25 -11.03 2.40
N ASN A 44 -0.14 -11.62 3.58
CA ASN A 44 1.15 -11.91 4.24
C ASN A 44 2.13 -10.72 4.26
N GLY A 45 1.59 -9.49 4.44
CA GLY A 45 2.39 -8.26 4.50
C GLY A 45 2.89 -7.74 3.14
N ARG A 46 2.35 -8.25 2.05
CA ARG A 46 2.64 -7.84 0.67
C ARG A 46 1.38 -7.38 -0.03
N VAL A 47 1.54 -6.60 -1.08
CA VAL A 47 0.44 -6.15 -1.94
C VAL A 47 0.38 -7.06 -3.15
N TYR A 48 -0.82 -7.49 -3.50
CA TYR A 48 -1.09 -8.36 -4.65
C TYR A 48 -2.17 -7.76 -5.53
N GLU A 49 -2.14 -8.10 -6.80
CA GLU A 49 -3.20 -7.84 -7.76
C GLU A 49 -4.29 -8.93 -7.70
N ALA A 50 -5.43 -8.71 -8.37
CA ALA A 50 -6.55 -9.65 -8.37
C ALA A 50 -6.20 -11.06 -8.89
N ASP A 51 -5.19 -11.17 -9.78
CA ASP A 51 -4.71 -12.43 -10.32
C ASP A 51 -3.74 -13.18 -9.39
N GLY A 52 -3.41 -12.60 -8.22
CA GLY A 52 -2.45 -13.15 -7.26
C GLY A 52 -0.99 -12.78 -7.52
N SER A 53 -0.71 -11.98 -8.54
CA SER A 53 0.64 -11.44 -8.77
C SER A 53 1.01 -10.43 -7.69
N GLU A 54 2.23 -10.51 -7.13
CA GLU A 54 2.71 -9.50 -6.20
C GLU A 54 2.96 -8.19 -6.94
N PHE A 55 2.43 -7.09 -6.40
CA PHE A 55 2.58 -5.76 -6.95
C PHE A 55 3.47 -4.88 -6.08
N VAL A 56 4.58 -4.42 -6.65
CA VAL A 56 5.50 -3.49 -6.00
C VAL A 56 5.36 -2.13 -6.65
N MET A 57 4.81 -1.17 -5.92
CA MET A 57 4.61 0.19 -6.41
C MET A 57 5.95 0.86 -6.74
N ARG A 58 6.04 1.43 -7.92
CA ARG A 58 7.16 2.23 -8.42
C ARG A 58 6.56 3.44 -9.10
N GLY A 59 6.48 4.56 -8.39
CA GLY A 59 5.64 5.66 -8.86
C GLY A 59 6.07 7.05 -8.43
N VAL A 60 5.24 8.00 -8.82
CA VAL A 60 5.46 9.43 -8.65
C VAL A 60 4.20 10.07 -8.07
N ASN A 61 4.38 11.06 -7.22
CA ASN A 61 3.31 11.94 -6.75
C ASN A 61 3.02 13.02 -7.81
N HIS A 62 1.73 13.25 -8.09
CA HIS A 62 1.26 14.29 -9.01
C HIS A 62 0.37 15.29 -8.27
N ALA A 63 0.75 16.54 -8.30
CA ALA A 63 0.16 17.68 -7.56
C ALA A 63 -1.17 18.18 -8.15
N HIS A 64 -2.11 17.28 -8.51
CA HIS A 64 -3.32 17.60 -9.26
C HIS A 64 -4.21 18.66 -8.60
N ALA A 65 -4.34 18.69 -7.27
CA ALA A 65 -5.19 19.66 -6.56
C ALA A 65 -4.79 21.11 -6.84
N TRP A 66 -3.52 21.35 -7.15
CA TRP A 66 -2.98 22.69 -7.46
C TRP A 66 -2.81 22.93 -8.96
N TYR A 67 -2.70 21.85 -9.73
CA TYR A 67 -2.49 21.88 -11.19
C TYR A 67 -3.52 20.99 -11.90
N PRO A 68 -4.83 21.30 -11.78
CA PRO A 68 -5.90 20.45 -12.31
C PRO A 68 -5.97 20.41 -13.84
N ASP A 69 -5.26 21.33 -14.51
CA ASP A 69 -5.20 21.43 -15.97
C ASP A 69 -4.04 20.65 -16.57
N GLU A 70 -3.10 20.14 -15.74
CA GLU A 70 -1.98 19.31 -16.17
C GLU A 70 -2.42 17.83 -16.35
N THR A 71 -3.38 17.65 -17.23
CA THR A 71 -4.03 16.35 -17.47
C THR A 71 -3.11 15.33 -18.19
N GLY A 72 -2.03 15.79 -18.82
CA GLY A 72 -1.02 14.94 -19.45
C GLY A 72 -0.06 14.26 -18.48
N ALA A 73 0.08 14.79 -17.26
CA ALA A 73 1.10 14.35 -16.29
C ALA A 73 1.06 12.83 -16.00
N VAL A 74 -0.13 12.23 -15.87
CA VAL A 74 -0.27 10.79 -15.62
C VAL A 74 0.29 9.96 -16.77
N ALA A 75 0.02 10.36 -18.01
CA ALA A 75 0.53 9.68 -19.20
C ALA A 75 2.06 9.84 -19.32
N ASP A 76 2.59 11.02 -19.03
CA ASP A 76 4.01 11.31 -19.06
C ASP A 76 4.79 10.52 -17.99
N ILE A 77 4.25 10.45 -16.77
CA ILE A 77 4.81 9.63 -15.67
C ILE A 77 4.85 8.16 -16.08
N SER A 78 3.76 7.65 -16.67
CA SER A 78 3.72 6.28 -17.21
C SER A 78 4.74 6.06 -18.33
N ALA A 79 4.90 7.02 -19.24
CA ALA A 79 5.88 6.95 -20.33
C ALA A 79 7.32 6.89 -19.81
N LYS A 80 7.60 7.45 -18.61
CA LYS A 80 8.88 7.31 -17.91
C LYS A 80 9.04 5.95 -17.21
N GLY A 81 8.07 5.04 -17.32
CA GLY A 81 8.16 3.67 -16.82
C GLY A 81 7.54 3.45 -15.42
N ALA A 82 6.96 4.46 -14.79
CA ALA A 82 6.27 4.27 -13.54
C ALA A 82 5.04 3.34 -13.70
N ASN A 83 4.76 2.53 -12.69
CA ASN A 83 3.58 1.66 -12.65
C ASN A 83 2.47 2.20 -11.73
N THR A 84 2.75 3.26 -10.99
CA THR A 84 1.84 3.87 -10.01
C THR A 84 1.93 5.38 -10.08
N VAL A 85 0.80 6.08 -9.94
CA VAL A 85 0.75 7.52 -9.71
C VAL A 85 -0.07 7.78 -8.44
N ARG A 86 0.50 8.50 -7.47
CA ARG A 86 -0.22 9.02 -6.32
C ARG A 86 -0.71 10.41 -6.67
N VAL A 87 -2.03 10.57 -6.74
CA VAL A 87 -2.67 11.80 -7.21
C VAL A 87 -3.22 12.58 -6.03
N VAL A 88 -2.71 13.78 -5.86
CA VAL A 88 -3.10 14.73 -4.82
C VAL A 88 -4.46 15.32 -5.13
N LEU A 89 -5.44 15.13 -4.24
CA LEU A 89 -6.81 15.66 -4.36
C LEU A 89 -7.13 16.62 -3.21
N GLY A 90 -8.09 17.51 -3.43
CA GLY A 90 -8.68 18.35 -2.40
C GLY A 90 -10.04 17.83 -1.94
N SER A 91 -10.31 17.85 -0.64
CA SER A 91 -11.64 17.54 -0.08
C SER A 91 -12.60 18.72 -0.12
N GLY A 92 -12.08 19.93 -0.23
CA GLY A 92 -12.84 21.18 -0.12
C GLY A 92 -12.76 21.83 1.27
N ASP A 93 -12.02 21.23 2.20
CA ASP A 93 -11.81 21.81 3.53
C ASP A 93 -10.67 22.84 3.51
N ARG A 94 -9.57 22.53 2.81
CA ARG A 94 -8.39 23.38 2.68
C ARG A 94 -8.14 23.80 1.22
N TRP A 95 -8.25 22.87 0.29
CA TRP A 95 -8.09 23.10 -1.15
C TRP A 95 -9.37 22.84 -1.93
N ALA A 96 -9.41 23.31 -3.17
CA ALA A 96 -10.58 23.14 -4.03
C ALA A 96 -11.00 21.68 -4.10
N ARG A 97 -12.30 21.42 -3.92
CA ARG A 97 -12.82 20.05 -3.91
C ARG A 97 -12.68 19.40 -5.29
N THR A 98 -12.05 18.25 -5.32
CA THR A 98 -12.08 17.32 -6.45
C THR A 98 -13.39 16.54 -6.39
N ASP A 99 -14.34 16.84 -7.25
CA ASP A 99 -15.67 16.24 -7.25
C ASP A 99 -15.71 14.84 -7.89
N THR A 100 -16.84 14.16 -7.77
CA THR A 100 -17.00 12.77 -8.28
C THR A 100 -16.68 12.62 -9.77
N PRO A 101 -17.17 13.48 -10.68
CA PRO A 101 -16.81 13.42 -12.10
C PRO A 101 -15.31 13.57 -12.35
N LYS A 102 -14.65 14.46 -11.64
CA LYS A 102 -13.20 14.66 -11.77
C LYS A 102 -12.42 13.46 -11.25
N VAL A 103 -12.81 12.88 -10.09
CA VAL A 103 -12.23 11.62 -9.58
C VAL A 103 -12.36 10.51 -10.61
N ALA A 104 -13.55 10.34 -11.22
CA ALA A 104 -13.77 9.34 -12.26
C ALA A 104 -12.90 9.58 -13.51
N SER A 105 -12.71 10.84 -13.91
CA SER A 105 -11.80 11.20 -15.01
C SER A 105 -10.37 10.83 -14.69
N ILE A 106 -9.85 11.16 -13.51
CA ILE A 106 -8.49 10.82 -13.07
C ILE A 106 -8.27 9.30 -13.09
N ILE A 107 -9.24 8.52 -12.60
CA ILE A 107 -9.18 7.06 -12.66
C ILE A 107 -9.13 6.58 -14.11
N SER A 108 -9.91 7.19 -15.00
CA SER A 108 -9.88 6.88 -16.44
C SER A 108 -8.52 7.16 -17.07
N ASP A 109 -7.89 8.30 -16.70
CA ASP A 109 -6.57 8.69 -17.18
C ASP A 109 -5.48 7.72 -16.68
N CYS A 110 -5.53 7.29 -15.40
CA CYS A 110 -4.66 6.25 -14.87
C CYS A 110 -4.81 4.94 -15.65
N LYS A 111 -6.05 4.50 -15.91
CA LYS A 111 -6.34 3.25 -16.67
C LYS A 111 -5.86 3.36 -18.11
N ALA A 112 -6.10 4.48 -18.79
CA ALA A 112 -5.61 4.73 -20.15
C ALA A 112 -4.08 4.71 -20.21
N SER A 113 -3.43 5.25 -19.18
CA SER A 113 -1.98 5.28 -19.03
C SER A 113 -1.38 3.98 -18.47
N LYS A 114 -2.23 2.99 -18.09
CA LYS A 114 -1.82 1.69 -17.56
C LYS A 114 -0.98 1.77 -16.28
N VAL A 115 -1.38 2.64 -15.36
CA VAL A 115 -0.80 2.78 -14.03
C VAL A 115 -1.85 2.54 -12.95
N ILE A 116 -1.42 2.05 -11.81
CA ILE A 116 -2.27 1.98 -10.61
C ILE A 116 -2.40 3.39 -10.03
N CYS A 117 -3.64 3.77 -9.73
CA CYS A 117 -3.99 5.07 -9.20
C CYS A 117 -4.05 5.01 -7.66
N VAL A 118 -3.15 5.70 -6.97
CA VAL A 118 -3.28 5.97 -5.54
C VAL A 118 -3.90 7.35 -5.40
N LEU A 119 -5.15 7.42 -4.99
CA LEU A 119 -5.85 8.70 -4.78
C LEU A 119 -5.72 9.13 -3.32
N GLU A 120 -5.30 10.37 -3.06
CA GLU A 120 -5.13 10.84 -1.68
C GLU A 120 -5.79 12.20 -1.45
N VAL A 121 -6.25 12.46 -0.23
CA VAL A 121 -6.76 13.76 0.22
C VAL A 121 -5.67 14.50 0.98
N HIS A 122 -5.21 15.63 0.41
CA HIS A 122 -4.10 16.41 0.97
C HIS A 122 -4.52 17.36 2.10
N ASP A 123 -5.82 17.61 2.23
CA ASP A 123 -6.36 18.56 3.22
C ASP A 123 -6.05 18.20 4.68
N THR A 124 -5.63 16.96 4.95
CA THR A 124 -5.32 16.50 6.32
C THR A 124 -3.91 16.83 6.79
N THR A 125 -3.05 17.34 5.90
CA THR A 125 -1.62 17.59 6.17
C THR A 125 -1.43 18.49 7.40
N GLY A 126 -0.76 17.93 8.42
CA GLY A 126 -0.43 18.64 9.65
C GLY A 126 -1.62 18.86 10.61
N TYR A 127 -2.72 18.09 10.50
CA TYR A 127 -3.86 18.21 11.42
C TYR A 127 -3.42 18.20 12.89
N GLY A 128 -4.09 19.01 13.71
CA GLY A 128 -3.76 19.20 15.12
C GLY A 128 -2.64 20.23 15.37
N GLU A 129 -1.87 20.59 14.34
CA GLU A 129 -0.83 21.65 14.40
C GLU A 129 -1.16 22.79 13.42
N ASP A 130 -1.52 22.46 12.18
CA ASP A 130 -2.02 23.42 11.20
C ASP A 130 -3.54 23.59 11.35
N GLY A 131 -3.97 24.79 11.67
CA GLY A 131 -5.40 25.12 11.90
C GLY A 131 -6.27 25.04 10.65
N ALA A 132 -5.69 25.00 9.45
CA ALA A 132 -6.39 24.82 8.19
C ALA A 132 -6.60 23.35 7.83
N ALA A 133 -5.89 22.43 8.48
CA ALA A 133 -5.95 21.00 8.15
C ALA A 133 -7.26 20.35 8.58
N ALA A 134 -7.76 19.47 7.74
CA ALA A 134 -8.93 18.65 8.02
C ALA A 134 -8.59 17.42 8.85
N SER A 135 -9.56 16.89 9.62
CA SER A 135 -9.38 15.63 10.31
C SER A 135 -9.53 14.42 9.36
N LEU A 136 -9.00 13.25 9.76
CA LEU A 136 -9.25 11.99 9.05
C LEU A 136 -10.74 11.64 8.94
N ASP A 137 -11.55 12.04 9.92
CA ASP A 137 -13.00 11.84 9.87
C ASP A 137 -13.65 12.62 8.72
N LYS A 138 -13.24 13.87 8.49
CA LYS A 138 -13.68 14.68 7.34
C LYS A 138 -13.16 14.12 6.01
N ALA A 139 -11.92 13.66 5.98
CA ALA A 139 -11.38 12.97 4.80
C ALA A 139 -12.21 11.71 4.46
N ALA A 140 -12.61 10.93 5.47
CA ALA A 140 -13.50 9.79 5.26
C ALA A 140 -14.88 10.22 4.73
N ASP A 141 -15.45 11.35 5.19
CA ASP A 141 -16.69 11.89 4.62
C ASP A 141 -16.53 12.29 3.14
N TYR A 142 -15.40 12.87 2.77
CA TYR A 142 -15.11 13.16 1.37
C TYR A 142 -15.12 11.87 0.53
N TRP A 143 -14.39 10.83 0.94
CA TRP A 143 -14.34 9.56 0.22
C TRP A 143 -15.71 8.91 0.07
N ILE A 144 -16.55 8.97 1.12
CA ILE A 144 -17.94 8.51 1.05
C ILE A 144 -18.74 9.34 0.04
N GLY A 145 -18.51 10.65 0.00
CA GLY A 145 -19.16 11.55 -0.95
C GLY A 145 -18.84 11.27 -2.42
N VAL A 146 -17.64 10.75 -2.71
CA VAL A 146 -17.19 10.42 -4.08
C VAL A 146 -17.16 8.92 -4.36
N LYS A 147 -17.66 8.09 -3.46
CA LYS A 147 -17.55 6.62 -3.54
C LYS A 147 -18.06 6.00 -4.83
N SER A 148 -19.03 6.63 -5.50
CA SER A 148 -19.55 6.10 -6.77
C SER A 148 -18.50 6.08 -7.89
N ALA A 149 -17.42 6.87 -7.79
CA ALA A 149 -16.28 6.80 -8.68
C ALA A 149 -15.28 5.68 -8.30
N LEU A 150 -15.32 5.18 -7.07
CA LEU A 150 -14.38 4.19 -6.53
C LEU A 150 -14.89 2.75 -6.66
N LEU A 151 -16.20 2.55 -6.53
CA LEU A 151 -16.81 1.21 -6.57
C LEU A 151 -16.63 0.56 -7.95
N GLY A 152 -16.14 -0.70 -7.96
CA GLY A 152 -15.80 -1.43 -9.17
C GLY A 152 -14.46 -1.04 -9.77
N GLN A 153 -13.63 -0.28 -9.02
CA GLN A 153 -12.28 0.10 -9.42
C GLN A 153 -11.20 -0.53 -8.53
N GLU A 154 -11.53 -1.56 -7.80
CA GLU A 154 -10.67 -2.22 -6.81
C GLU A 154 -9.38 -2.79 -7.44
N ASP A 155 -9.40 -3.14 -8.73
CA ASP A 155 -8.22 -3.61 -9.48
C ASP A 155 -7.24 -2.48 -9.84
N TYR A 156 -7.70 -1.22 -9.79
CA TYR A 156 -7.00 -0.07 -10.36
C TYR A 156 -6.69 1.03 -9.37
N VAL A 157 -7.39 1.04 -8.23
CA VAL A 157 -7.39 2.19 -7.32
C VAL A 157 -7.12 1.77 -5.89
N VAL A 158 -6.13 2.42 -5.29
CA VAL A 158 -5.86 2.44 -3.85
C VAL A 158 -6.34 3.78 -3.30
N VAL A 159 -7.05 3.77 -2.18
CA VAL A 159 -7.54 4.99 -1.52
C VAL A 159 -6.61 5.33 -0.35
N ASN A 160 -5.81 6.37 -0.50
CA ASN A 160 -5.01 6.94 0.58
C ASN A 160 -5.86 7.91 1.36
N ILE A 161 -6.25 7.53 2.58
CA ILE A 161 -7.33 8.19 3.34
C ILE A 161 -7.08 9.67 3.53
N GLY A 162 -5.86 10.05 3.88
CA GLY A 162 -5.45 11.44 4.05
C GLY A 162 -3.95 11.57 4.20
N ASN A 163 -3.39 12.62 3.61
CA ASN A 163 -1.97 12.93 3.65
C ASN A 163 -1.55 13.40 5.05
N GLU A 164 -0.46 12.86 5.58
CA GLU A 164 0.23 13.35 6.79
C GLU A 164 -0.73 13.80 7.91
N PRO A 165 -1.61 12.91 8.38
CA PRO A 165 -2.86 13.28 9.08
C PRO A 165 -2.65 13.85 10.49
N PHE A 166 -1.45 14.01 10.96
CA PHE A 166 -1.09 14.73 12.20
C PHE A 166 0.30 15.35 12.06
N GLY A 167 0.43 16.60 12.49
CA GLY A 167 1.72 17.24 12.70
C GLY A 167 2.43 16.73 13.96
N ASN A 168 3.26 17.58 14.56
CA ASN A 168 3.98 17.26 15.80
C ASN A 168 3.12 17.46 17.07
N SER A 169 1.90 17.97 16.90
CA SER A 169 0.91 18.14 17.95
C SER A 169 -0.24 17.16 17.77
N GLY A 170 -0.71 16.54 18.85
CA GLY A 170 -1.87 15.65 18.83
C GLY A 170 -1.66 14.28 18.17
N TYR A 171 -0.48 13.96 17.69
CA TYR A 171 -0.15 12.74 16.96
C TYR A 171 -0.50 11.43 17.70
N THR A 172 -0.58 11.47 19.03
CA THR A 172 -0.99 10.31 19.84
C THR A 172 -2.41 9.84 19.54
N ALA A 173 -3.26 10.71 18.97
CA ALA A 173 -4.61 10.37 18.54
C ALA A 173 -4.65 9.63 17.18
N TRP A 174 -3.53 9.56 16.46
CA TRP A 174 -3.45 8.96 15.13
C TRP A 174 -4.05 7.54 15.06
N THR A 175 -3.72 6.71 16.04
CA THR A 175 -4.16 5.30 16.06
C THR A 175 -5.68 5.17 16.04
N ASP A 176 -6.36 5.90 16.93
CA ASP A 176 -7.82 5.82 17.03
C ASP A 176 -8.51 6.54 15.88
N ALA A 177 -7.98 7.69 15.46
CA ALA A 177 -8.50 8.42 14.30
C ALA A 177 -8.40 7.58 13.02
N THR A 178 -7.30 6.88 12.80
CA THR A 178 -7.10 6.00 11.64
C THR A 178 -8.05 4.80 11.68
N LYS A 179 -8.18 4.11 12.82
CA LYS A 179 -9.13 3.01 12.98
C LYS A 179 -10.57 3.45 12.72
N ASN A 180 -10.96 4.62 13.22
CA ASN A 180 -12.29 5.17 13.02
C ASN A 180 -12.54 5.50 11.53
N ALA A 181 -11.57 6.11 10.84
CA ALA A 181 -11.68 6.40 9.42
C ALA A 181 -11.80 5.11 8.59
N ILE A 182 -10.97 4.09 8.84
CA ILE A 182 -11.07 2.77 8.21
C ILE A 182 -12.47 2.18 8.43
N GLY A 183 -12.93 2.12 9.68
CA GLY A 183 -14.26 1.58 10.02
C GLY A 183 -15.40 2.31 9.32
N LYS A 184 -15.30 3.66 9.22
CA LYS A 184 -16.28 4.52 8.55
C LYS A 184 -16.33 4.24 7.03
N LEU A 185 -15.18 4.10 6.38
CA LEU A 185 -15.08 3.78 4.95
C LEU A 185 -15.61 2.37 4.65
N ARG A 186 -15.22 1.37 5.45
CA ARG A 186 -15.70 -0.01 5.30
C ARG A 186 -17.21 -0.11 5.56
N GLY A 187 -17.72 0.59 6.57
CA GLY A 187 -19.16 0.70 6.84
C GLY A 187 -19.95 1.35 5.70
N ALA A 188 -19.32 2.22 4.92
CA ALA A 188 -19.91 2.84 3.72
C ALA A 188 -19.81 1.95 2.46
N GLY A 189 -19.15 0.78 2.54
CA GLY A 189 -19.03 -0.18 1.44
C GLY A 189 -17.86 0.11 0.49
N ILE A 190 -16.86 0.88 0.89
CA ILE A 190 -15.62 1.07 0.12
C ILE A 190 -14.74 -0.16 0.36
N SER A 191 -14.52 -0.97 -0.68
CA SER A 191 -13.76 -2.24 -0.67
C SER A 191 -12.32 -2.09 -1.16
N ASN A 192 -11.99 -1.01 -1.85
CA ASN A 192 -10.63 -0.73 -2.33
C ASN A 192 -9.58 -0.94 -1.24
N ALA A 193 -8.35 -1.30 -1.62
CA ALA A 193 -7.21 -1.22 -0.72
C ALA A 193 -7.11 0.20 -0.14
N LEU A 194 -6.96 0.30 1.17
CA LEU A 194 -6.76 1.59 1.84
C LEU A 194 -5.28 1.80 2.09
N MET A 195 -4.84 3.05 1.99
CA MET A 195 -3.50 3.47 2.41
C MET A 195 -3.64 4.48 3.56
N VAL A 196 -2.79 4.38 4.55
CA VAL A 196 -2.79 5.26 5.72
C VAL A 196 -1.39 5.81 5.96
N ASP A 197 -1.28 7.14 5.94
CA ASP A 197 -0.02 7.81 6.16
C ASP A 197 0.31 7.92 7.65
N ALA A 198 1.59 7.95 7.94
CA ALA A 198 2.11 8.15 9.28
C ALA A 198 1.81 9.56 9.82
N PRO A 199 1.75 9.74 11.16
CA PRO A 199 1.72 11.06 11.77
C PRO A 199 3.11 11.72 11.75
N ASN A 200 3.23 12.87 12.41
CA ASN A 200 4.44 13.69 12.48
C ASN A 200 4.91 14.15 11.10
N TRP A 201 3.98 14.77 10.35
CA TRP A 201 4.25 15.17 8.97
C TRP A 201 4.72 13.99 8.11
N GLY A 202 4.00 12.87 8.22
CA GLY A 202 4.29 11.65 7.48
C GLY A 202 5.53 10.87 7.92
N GLN A 203 6.39 11.43 8.79
CA GLN A 203 7.72 10.89 9.07
C GLN A 203 7.81 9.98 10.31
N ASP A 204 6.75 9.89 11.12
CA ASP A 204 6.65 8.98 12.29
C ASP A 204 7.84 8.99 13.26
N TRP A 205 8.52 10.14 13.41
CA TRP A 205 9.67 10.23 14.32
C TRP A 205 9.34 9.77 15.75
N SER A 206 8.07 9.84 16.14
CA SER A 206 7.57 9.34 17.43
C SER A 206 7.38 7.83 17.47
N ASN A 207 7.51 7.13 16.34
CA ASN A 207 7.18 5.71 16.15
C ASN A 207 5.72 5.35 16.48
N THR A 208 4.79 6.30 16.36
CA THR A 208 3.38 6.08 16.66
C THR A 208 2.77 5.08 15.68
N MET A 209 2.97 5.25 14.37
CA MET A 209 2.51 4.27 13.37
C MET A 209 3.26 2.95 13.56
N ARG A 210 4.58 2.98 13.63
CA ARG A 210 5.42 1.78 13.80
C ARG A 210 4.95 0.89 14.96
N ASN A 211 4.62 1.48 16.11
CA ASN A 211 4.22 0.74 17.31
C ASN A 211 2.77 0.27 17.29
N ASN A 212 1.90 0.91 16.49
CA ASN A 212 0.46 0.63 16.48
C ASN A 212 -0.05 0.01 15.18
N ALA A 213 0.79 -0.13 14.15
CA ALA A 213 0.40 -0.62 12.83
C ALA A 213 -0.33 -1.97 12.89
N ALA A 214 0.15 -2.92 13.69
CA ALA A 214 -0.50 -4.23 13.83
C ALA A 214 -1.94 -4.10 14.33
N SER A 215 -2.20 -3.18 15.28
CA SER A 215 -3.55 -2.98 15.83
C SER A 215 -4.46 -2.22 14.86
N VAL A 216 -3.90 -1.30 14.05
CA VAL A 216 -4.61 -0.60 12.98
C VAL A 216 -4.97 -1.60 11.87
N PHE A 217 -4.02 -2.39 11.40
CA PHE A 217 -4.27 -3.44 10.41
C PHE A 217 -5.34 -4.44 10.88
N ALA A 218 -5.29 -4.80 12.16
CA ALA A 218 -6.25 -5.70 12.77
C ALA A 218 -7.67 -5.12 12.84
N SER A 219 -7.82 -3.80 12.83
CA SER A 219 -9.14 -3.13 12.89
C SER A 219 -9.85 -3.08 11.54
N ASP A 220 -9.14 -3.23 10.42
CA ASP A 220 -9.76 -3.32 9.10
C ASP A 220 -10.41 -4.71 8.93
N PRO A 221 -11.74 -4.80 8.79
CA PRO A 221 -12.43 -6.08 8.59
C PRO A 221 -12.01 -6.78 7.28
N HIS A 222 -11.54 -6.03 6.29
CA HIS A 222 -11.02 -6.59 5.03
C HIS A 222 -9.53 -6.95 5.11
N ARG A 223 -8.80 -6.54 6.17
CA ARG A 223 -7.35 -6.72 6.27
C ARG A 223 -6.60 -6.18 5.04
N ASN A 224 -7.13 -5.14 4.43
CA ASN A 224 -6.65 -4.56 3.18
C ASN A 224 -6.22 -3.10 3.37
N THR A 225 -5.34 -2.86 4.36
CA THR A 225 -4.77 -1.56 4.69
C THR A 225 -3.26 -1.60 4.49
N ILE A 226 -2.72 -0.66 3.72
CA ILE A 226 -1.30 -0.45 3.43
C ILE A 226 -0.82 0.74 4.26
N PHE A 227 0.30 0.62 4.94
CA PHE A 227 0.94 1.73 5.65
C PHE A 227 1.82 2.53 4.71
N SER A 228 1.87 3.85 4.91
CA SER A 228 2.65 4.78 4.10
C SER A 228 3.52 5.63 5.02
N ILE A 229 4.81 5.66 4.73
CA ILE A 229 5.80 6.50 5.41
C ILE A 229 6.35 7.53 4.45
N HIS A 230 6.49 8.77 4.89
CA HIS A 230 7.17 9.81 4.15
C HIS A 230 8.59 9.95 4.68
N MET A 231 9.57 9.75 3.80
CA MET A 231 10.97 9.72 4.22
C MET A 231 11.69 10.99 3.76
N TYR A 232 11.72 11.96 4.69
CA TYR A 232 12.46 13.21 4.55
C TYR A 232 13.59 13.31 5.59
N GLY A 233 13.80 14.44 6.24
CA GLY A 233 14.96 14.68 7.09
C GLY A 233 15.16 13.74 8.29
N VAL A 234 14.11 13.02 8.71
CA VAL A 234 14.21 11.98 9.76
C VAL A 234 14.97 10.74 9.25
N TYR A 235 15.08 10.56 7.93
CA TYR A 235 15.68 9.38 7.31
C TYR A 235 16.95 9.74 6.53
N ASP A 236 17.89 10.38 7.22
CA ASP A 236 19.15 10.87 6.65
C ASP A 236 20.27 9.80 6.64
N THR A 237 20.00 8.60 7.15
CA THR A 237 20.94 7.48 7.17
C THR A 237 20.32 6.17 6.69
N ALA A 238 21.14 5.34 6.05
CA ALA A 238 20.73 3.99 5.65
C ALA A 238 20.25 3.14 6.84
N ALA A 239 20.78 3.35 8.02
CA ALA A 239 20.42 2.60 9.23
C ALA A 239 18.97 2.89 9.66
N GLU A 240 18.53 4.14 9.61
CA GLU A 240 17.16 4.56 9.95
C GLU A 240 16.17 4.00 8.94
N VAL A 241 16.46 4.15 7.64
CA VAL A 241 15.65 3.58 6.55
C VAL A 241 15.47 2.07 6.72
N GLN A 242 16.57 1.33 6.87
CA GLN A 242 16.56 -0.13 7.01
C GLN A 242 15.83 -0.56 8.29
N SER A 243 16.06 0.14 9.41
CA SER A 243 15.38 -0.14 10.67
C SER A 243 13.88 0.05 10.58
N TYR A 244 13.43 1.13 9.93
CA TYR A 244 12.01 1.43 9.82
C TYR A 244 11.30 0.46 8.88
N LEU A 245 11.73 0.36 7.63
CA LEU A 245 11.13 -0.54 6.64
C LEU A 245 11.24 -2.01 7.05
N GLY A 246 12.40 -2.41 7.58
CA GLY A 246 12.64 -3.77 8.08
C GLY A 246 11.68 -4.18 9.20
N HIS A 247 11.29 -3.22 10.08
CA HIS A 247 10.31 -3.51 11.12
C HIS A 247 8.97 -3.99 10.53
N PHE A 248 8.43 -3.29 9.55
CA PHE A 248 7.15 -3.66 8.92
C PHE A 248 7.25 -4.99 8.19
N VAL A 249 8.28 -5.17 7.37
CA VAL A 249 8.48 -6.42 6.61
C VAL A 249 8.62 -7.62 7.54
N ASN A 250 9.43 -7.51 8.60
CA ASN A 250 9.65 -8.60 9.56
C ASN A 250 8.38 -8.96 10.35
N ASN A 251 7.47 -8.01 10.54
CA ASN A 251 6.18 -8.22 11.19
C ASN A 251 5.04 -8.53 10.20
N ARG A 252 5.35 -8.72 8.90
CA ARG A 252 4.38 -8.99 7.85
C ARG A 252 3.28 -7.92 7.77
N LEU A 253 3.67 -6.66 7.91
CA LEU A 253 2.82 -5.49 7.75
C LEU A 253 3.18 -4.81 6.42
N PRO A 254 2.21 -4.55 5.54
CA PRO A 254 2.48 -3.92 4.25
C PRO A 254 2.86 -2.47 4.45
N ILE A 255 4.00 -2.06 3.90
CA ILE A 255 4.51 -0.69 3.96
C ILE A 255 4.92 -0.22 2.57
N VAL A 256 4.74 1.06 2.31
CA VAL A 256 5.25 1.79 1.14
C VAL A 256 5.93 3.07 1.61
N VAL A 257 6.95 3.52 0.90
CA VAL A 257 7.45 4.89 1.03
C VAL A 257 6.56 5.75 0.14
N GLY A 258 5.59 6.46 0.75
CA GLY A 258 4.56 7.23 0.04
C GLY A 258 5.08 8.54 -0.54
N GLU A 259 6.09 9.11 0.12
CA GLU A 259 6.80 10.29 -0.35
C GLU A 259 8.28 10.26 0.06
N PHE A 260 9.15 10.77 -0.79
CA PHE A 260 10.53 11.13 -0.49
C PHE A 260 11.11 11.99 -1.63
N GLY A 261 12.16 12.74 -1.32
CA GLY A 261 12.95 13.50 -2.28
C GLY A 261 14.44 13.21 -2.12
N ASP A 262 15.29 13.96 -2.80
CA ASP A 262 16.74 13.97 -2.62
C ASP A 262 17.21 15.10 -1.69
N ASN A 263 16.29 15.99 -1.33
CA ASN A 263 16.51 17.14 -0.46
C ASN A 263 15.21 17.50 0.26
N HIS A 264 15.29 18.13 1.43
CA HIS A 264 14.13 18.68 2.12
C HIS A 264 14.54 19.77 3.10
N SER A 265 13.61 20.65 3.47
CA SER A 265 13.86 21.81 4.34
C SER A 265 14.20 21.43 5.79
N ASP A 266 13.86 20.24 6.26
CA ASP A 266 14.16 19.70 7.59
C ASP A 266 15.40 18.78 7.62
N GLY A 267 16.06 18.57 6.48
CA GLY A 267 17.26 17.76 6.30
C GLY A 267 17.17 16.89 5.05
N ASN A 268 18.32 16.60 4.46
CA ASN A 268 18.37 15.75 3.25
C ASN A 268 18.18 14.29 3.64
N PRO A 269 17.17 13.60 3.11
CA PRO A 269 17.06 12.15 3.28
C PRO A 269 18.18 11.42 2.53
N ASP A 270 18.46 10.18 2.93
CA ASP A 270 19.34 9.29 2.15
C ASP A 270 18.49 8.58 1.07
N GLU A 271 18.19 9.28 -0.03
CA GLU A 271 17.38 8.77 -1.13
C GLU A 271 17.99 7.51 -1.76
N ASN A 272 19.32 7.38 -1.72
CA ASN A 272 20.02 6.20 -2.23
C ASN A 272 19.71 4.98 -1.35
N ALA A 273 19.76 5.13 -0.04
CA ALA A 273 19.39 4.09 0.90
C ALA A 273 17.90 3.75 0.84
N ILE A 274 17.02 4.76 0.67
CA ILE A 274 15.58 4.56 0.53
C ILE A 274 15.30 3.65 -0.68
N MET A 275 15.79 4.00 -1.87
CA MET A 275 15.55 3.25 -3.10
C MET A 275 16.18 1.85 -3.05
N ALA A 276 17.43 1.73 -2.59
CA ALA A 276 18.12 0.45 -2.48
C ALA A 276 17.46 -0.49 -1.45
N THR A 277 17.06 0.05 -0.28
CA THR A 277 16.38 -0.73 0.76
C THR A 277 14.99 -1.16 0.31
N ALA A 278 14.22 -0.25 -0.30
CA ALA A 278 12.90 -0.56 -0.83
C ALA A 278 12.97 -1.66 -1.90
N ARG A 279 13.97 -1.62 -2.80
CA ARG A 279 14.22 -2.70 -3.76
C ARG A 279 14.55 -4.02 -3.05
N SER A 280 15.52 -4.01 -2.14
CA SER A 280 15.99 -5.21 -1.42
C SER A 280 14.88 -5.88 -0.62
N LEU A 281 14.02 -5.08 0.02
CA LEU A 281 12.90 -5.55 0.83
C LEU A 281 11.60 -5.76 0.02
N ARG A 282 11.60 -5.47 -1.30
CA ARG A 282 10.41 -5.49 -2.17
C ARG A 282 9.28 -4.60 -1.62
N VAL A 283 9.63 -3.44 -1.14
CA VAL A 283 8.72 -2.39 -0.65
C VAL A 283 8.48 -1.39 -1.76
N GLY A 284 7.26 -0.89 -1.89
CA GLY A 284 6.92 0.16 -2.83
C GLY A 284 7.55 1.49 -2.48
N TYR A 285 7.81 2.34 -3.49
CA TYR A 285 8.18 3.74 -3.27
C TYR A 285 7.54 4.67 -4.30
N LEU A 286 7.17 5.88 -3.86
CA LEU A 286 6.58 6.95 -4.65
C LEU A 286 7.36 8.24 -4.39
N GLY A 287 8.05 8.77 -5.40
CA GLY A 287 8.86 9.98 -5.24
C GLY A 287 8.01 11.25 -5.27
N TRP A 288 8.36 12.24 -4.49
CA TRP A 288 7.78 13.56 -4.51
C TRP A 288 8.68 14.49 -5.32
N SER A 289 8.16 15.17 -6.34
CA SER A 289 6.92 14.99 -7.08
C SER A 289 7.18 15.30 -8.56
N TRP A 290 6.19 15.04 -9.44
CA TRP A 290 6.37 15.24 -10.88
C TRP A 290 6.84 16.64 -11.24
N SER A 291 6.07 17.68 -10.84
CA SER A 291 6.43 19.08 -11.00
C SER A 291 5.46 19.99 -10.23
N GLY A 292 5.77 21.26 -10.12
CA GLY A 292 4.91 22.32 -9.59
C GLY A 292 5.17 22.65 -8.12
N ASN A 293 6.25 22.19 -7.54
CA ASN A 293 6.69 22.66 -6.24
C ASN A 293 7.10 24.14 -6.31
N GLY A 294 6.78 24.88 -5.26
CA GLY A 294 7.08 26.30 -5.18
C GLY A 294 7.57 26.70 -3.79
N SER A 295 7.73 28.01 -3.59
CA SER A 295 8.07 28.58 -2.28
C SER A 295 9.41 28.10 -1.68
N GLY A 296 10.40 27.79 -2.55
CA GLY A 296 11.76 27.40 -2.14
C GLY A 296 11.97 25.89 -2.02
N VAL A 297 10.99 25.07 -2.48
CA VAL A 297 11.11 23.61 -2.54
C VAL A 297 11.05 23.08 -3.99
N GLU A 298 11.34 23.93 -4.97
CA GLU A 298 11.36 23.58 -6.40
C GLU A 298 12.40 22.51 -6.73
N TYR A 299 13.38 22.29 -5.86
CA TYR A 299 14.36 21.19 -5.98
C TYR A 299 13.70 19.80 -5.93
N LEU A 300 12.46 19.70 -5.47
CA LEU A 300 11.69 18.43 -5.45
C LEU A 300 11.01 18.14 -6.81
N ASP A 301 11.00 19.07 -7.75
CA ASP A 301 10.47 18.82 -9.09
C ASP A 301 11.33 17.81 -9.86
N MET A 302 10.71 16.76 -10.39
CA MET A 302 11.38 15.77 -11.23
C MET A 302 11.53 16.21 -12.68
N VAL A 303 10.63 17.08 -13.15
CA VAL A 303 10.68 17.70 -14.47
C VAL A 303 10.48 19.22 -14.38
N ASN A 304 11.10 19.96 -15.28
CA ASN A 304 10.93 21.40 -15.35
C ASN A 304 9.58 21.74 -15.98
N GLY A 305 8.70 22.46 -15.25
CA GLY A 305 7.47 23.01 -15.79
C GLY A 305 6.54 21.98 -16.46
N PHE A 306 6.43 20.79 -15.91
CA PHE A 306 5.65 19.65 -16.42
C PHE A 306 6.13 19.08 -17.77
N ASP A 307 7.30 19.49 -18.30
CA ASP A 307 7.84 18.95 -19.53
C ASP A 307 8.58 17.62 -19.29
N ALA A 308 7.98 16.52 -19.71
CA ALA A 308 8.54 15.17 -19.59
C ALA A 308 9.94 15.00 -20.26
N ASN A 309 10.29 15.88 -21.20
CA ASN A 309 11.60 15.85 -21.87
C ASN A 309 12.67 16.65 -21.12
N SER A 310 12.31 17.35 -20.05
CA SER A 310 13.19 18.21 -19.28
C SER A 310 13.35 17.73 -17.86
N LEU A 311 14.03 16.57 -17.66
CA LEU A 311 14.31 16.04 -16.33
C LEU A 311 15.22 16.99 -15.55
N THR A 312 14.94 17.15 -14.26
CA THR A 312 15.87 17.75 -13.30
C THR A 312 16.95 16.75 -12.87
N ALA A 313 17.88 17.17 -12.03
CA ALA A 313 18.85 16.26 -11.43
C ALA A 313 18.13 15.17 -10.59
N TRP A 314 17.13 15.58 -9.77
CA TRP A 314 16.30 14.66 -9.01
C TRP A 314 15.53 13.69 -9.92
N GLY A 315 14.86 14.20 -10.96
CA GLY A 315 14.16 13.34 -11.92
C GLY A 315 15.08 12.33 -12.60
N SER A 316 16.26 12.75 -13.04
CA SER A 316 17.26 11.85 -13.65
C SER A 316 17.72 10.78 -12.65
N ARG A 317 17.99 11.16 -11.38
CA ARG A 317 18.33 10.19 -10.32
C ARG A 317 17.20 9.20 -10.07
N PHE A 318 15.98 9.69 -10.00
CA PHE A 318 14.80 8.88 -9.66
C PHE A 318 14.42 7.91 -10.78
N PHE A 319 14.40 8.37 -12.04
CA PHE A 319 13.98 7.54 -13.17
C PHE A 319 15.10 6.62 -13.68
N ASP A 320 16.29 7.16 -13.90
CA ASP A 320 17.36 6.50 -14.65
C ASP A 320 18.51 6.00 -13.77
N GLY A 321 18.55 6.43 -12.50
CA GLY A 321 19.62 6.05 -11.57
C GLY A 321 19.51 4.61 -11.05
N ALA A 322 20.51 4.22 -10.27
CA ALA A 322 20.53 2.92 -9.61
C ALA A 322 19.29 2.75 -8.71
N ASP A 323 18.65 1.58 -8.78
CA ASP A 323 17.41 1.27 -8.07
C ASP A 323 16.21 2.16 -8.43
N GLY A 324 16.34 2.94 -9.52
CA GLY A 324 15.32 3.83 -10.05
C GLY A 324 14.19 3.11 -10.79
N ILE A 325 13.27 3.91 -11.33
CA ILE A 325 12.08 3.40 -12.04
C ILE A 325 12.47 2.47 -13.18
N ALA A 326 13.39 2.88 -14.06
CA ALA A 326 13.81 2.08 -15.23
C ALA A 326 14.37 0.70 -14.85
N ALA A 327 15.00 0.60 -13.67
CA ALA A 327 15.64 -0.64 -13.21
C ALA A 327 14.71 -1.55 -12.38
N THR A 328 13.59 -1.02 -11.86
CA THR A 328 12.82 -1.72 -10.80
C THR A 328 11.32 -1.77 -11.03
N SER A 329 10.78 -0.99 -11.97
CA SER A 329 9.35 -0.94 -12.22
C SER A 329 8.91 -2.06 -13.16
N THR A 330 7.78 -2.66 -12.83
CA THR A 330 7.07 -3.61 -13.68
C THR A 330 5.62 -3.18 -13.77
N ARG A 331 5.06 -3.19 -14.98
CA ARG A 331 3.66 -2.85 -15.20
C ARG A 331 2.74 -3.82 -14.46
N ALA A 332 1.65 -3.31 -13.89
CA ALA A 332 0.64 -4.13 -13.23
C ALA A 332 0.04 -5.19 -14.18
N ALA A 333 -0.22 -6.38 -13.66
CA ALA A 333 -0.73 -7.53 -14.41
C ALA A 333 -2.10 -7.23 -15.03
N VAL A 334 -2.95 -6.46 -14.35
CA VAL A 334 -4.25 -6.00 -14.87
C VAL A 334 -4.15 -5.25 -16.21
N TYR A 335 -2.97 -4.73 -16.56
CA TYR A 335 -2.69 -4.06 -17.84
C TYR A 335 -1.87 -4.92 -18.81
N GLY A 336 -1.80 -6.26 -18.56
CA GLY A 336 -1.01 -7.17 -19.38
C GLY A 336 0.50 -7.02 -19.12
N GLY A 337 0.88 -6.46 -17.97
CA GLY A 337 2.18 -6.63 -17.37
C GLY A 337 2.24 -8.08 -16.93
N GLY A 338 3.07 -8.90 -17.52
CA GLY A 338 3.37 -10.19 -16.93
C GLY A 338 3.95 -9.93 -15.54
N GLY A 339 3.54 -10.72 -14.54
CA GLY A 339 4.09 -10.61 -13.21
C GLY A 339 5.61 -10.69 -13.22
N GLY A 340 6.23 -9.54 -13.43
CA GLY A 340 7.64 -9.31 -13.20
C GLY A 340 7.82 -9.14 -11.70
N GLY A 341 7.45 -10.14 -10.93
CA GLY A 341 8.12 -10.29 -9.68
C GLY A 341 9.59 -10.36 -10.04
N ASP A 342 10.41 -9.52 -9.44
CA ASP A 342 11.83 -9.84 -9.31
C ASP A 342 11.87 -11.24 -8.69
N THR A 343 11.80 -12.22 -9.55
CA THR A 343 12.00 -13.59 -9.20
C THR A 343 13.50 -13.76 -9.02
N GLY A 344 14.07 -12.96 -8.14
CA GLY A 344 15.41 -13.11 -7.59
C GLY A 344 15.50 -14.39 -6.78
N GLY A 345 14.86 -15.41 -7.24
CA GLY A 345 14.96 -16.79 -6.83
C GLY A 345 15.69 -17.58 -7.92
N THR A 346 16.47 -18.50 -7.49
CA THR A 346 17.09 -19.51 -8.34
C THR A 346 16.19 -20.75 -8.28
N ALA A 347 15.84 -21.28 -9.44
CA ALA A 347 15.16 -22.56 -9.51
C ALA A 347 16.04 -23.67 -8.85
N PRO A 348 15.49 -24.79 -8.40
CA PRO A 348 16.27 -25.84 -7.76
C PRO A 348 17.48 -26.30 -8.60
N ASN A 349 17.40 -26.20 -9.92
CA ASN A 349 18.49 -26.51 -10.86
C ASN A 349 19.59 -25.43 -10.97
N GLY A 350 19.53 -24.36 -10.17
CA GLY A 350 20.55 -23.32 -10.11
C GLY A 350 20.41 -22.18 -11.11
N TYR A 351 19.43 -22.18 -11.98
CA TYR A 351 19.18 -21.09 -12.92
C TYR A 351 18.20 -20.04 -12.36
N PRO A 352 18.36 -18.75 -12.72
CA PRO A 352 17.40 -17.74 -12.31
C PRO A 352 16.03 -18.01 -12.91
N TYR A 353 14.97 -17.64 -12.21
CA TYR A 353 13.64 -17.62 -12.83
C TYR A 353 13.53 -16.51 -13.88
N CYS A 354 12.76 -16.78 -14.95
CA CYS A 354 12.47 -15.79 -15.98
C CYS A 354 11.61 -14.66 -15.41
N ALA A 355 12.03 -13.42 -15.56
CA ALA A 355 11.31 -12.25 -15.10
C ALA A 355 9.99 -12.04 -15.86
N ASN A 356 9.95 -12.42 -17.14
CA ASN A 356 8.75 -12.32 -17.97
C ASN A 356 7.97 -13.65 -18.07
N GLY A 357 8.26 -14.61 -17.18
CA GLY A 357 7.56 -15.88 -17.11
C GLY A 357 7.56 -16.64 -18.46
N SER A 358 6.41 -17.22 -18.83
CA SER A 358 6.26 -17.97 -20.08
C SER A 358 6.42 -17.13 -21.37
N SER A 359 6.40 -15.80 -21.28
CA SER A 359 6.68 -14.94 -22.44
C SER A 359 8.14 -15.01 -22.91
N SER A 360 9.05 -15.47 -22.03
CA SER A 360 10.47 -15.67 -22.35
C SER A 360 10.77 -17.07 -22.92
N ASP A 361 9.75 -17.92 -23.02
CA ASP A 361 9.80 -19.30 -23.46
C ASP A 361 8.84 -19.51 -24.65
N PRO A 362 9.25 -19.13 -25.85
CA PRO A 362 8.39 -19.18 -27.03
C PRO A 362 8.11 -20.58 -27.57
N ASP A 363 8.88 -21.57 -27.18
CA ASP A 363 8.72 -22.97 -27.62
C ASP A 363 8.10 -23.88 -26.53
N GLY A 364 7.87 -23.32 -25.31
CA GLY A 364 7.13 -23.99 -24.24
C GLY A 364 7.92 -25.12 -23.56
N ASP A 365 9.24 -25.14 -23.67
CA ASP A 365 10.10 -26.18 -23.07
C ASP A 365 10.43 -25.93 -21.59
N GLY A 366 10.02 -24.78 -21.06
CA GLY A 366 10.23 -24.35 -19.68
C GLY A 366 11.49 -23.52 -19.48
N TRP A 367 12.26 -23.27 -20.54
CA TRP A 367 13.44 -22.43 -20.53
C TRP A 367 13.22 -21.14 -21.30
N GLY A 368 13.63 -20.04 -20.74
CA GLY A 368 13.60 -18.73 -21.38
C GLY A 368 15.00 -18.13 -21.54
N TRP A 369 15.06 -17.04 -22.29
CA TRP A 369 16.30 -16.27 -22.48
C TRP A 369 16.05 -14.79 -22.19
N GLU A 370 16.68 -14.28 -21.13
CA GLU A 370 16.58 -12.89 -20.70
C GLU A 370 17.95 -12.35 -20.30
N ASN A 371 18.20 -11.06 -20.56
CA ASN A 371 19.43 -10.39 -20.15
C ASN A 371 20.70 -11.16 -20.51
N GLN A 372 20.71 -11.75 -21.72
CA GLN A 372 21.83 -12.53 -22.29
C GLN A 372 22.18 -13.80 -21.49
N ARG A 373 21.22 -14.42 -20.80
CA ARG A 373 21.37 -15.66 -20.06
C ARG A 373 20.10 -16.51 -20.06
N SER A 374 20.24 -17.80 -19.86
CA SER A 374 19.10 -18.71 -19.67
C SER A 374 18.40 -18.45 -18.33
N CYS A 375 17.09 -18.58 -18.31
CA CYS A 375 16.25 -18.55 -17.13
C CYS A 375 15.20 -19.68 -17.17
N VAL A 376 14.62 -20.02 -16.04
CA VAL A 376 13.59 -21.07 -15.92
C VAL A 376 12.23 -20.42 -15.75
N VAL A 377 11.23 -20.90 -16.49
CA VAL A 377 9.84 -20.48 -16.27
C VAL A 377 9.31 -21.16 -15.02
N ARG A 378 8.88 -20.39 -14.05
CA ARG A 378 8.39 -20.91 -12.77
C ARG A 378 7.17 -21.82 -12.98
N GLY A 379 7.19 -22.99 -12.34
CA GLY A 379 6.14 -24.00 -12.47
C GLY A 379 6.18 -24.80 -13.78
N SER A 380 7.19 -24.60 -14.63
CA SER A 380 7.38 -25.39 -15.85
C SER A 380 8.06 -26.74 -15.58
N SER A 381 8.21 -27.54 -16.64
CA SER A 381 8.97 -28.79 -16.59
C SER A 381 10.46 -28.61 -16.27
N ALA A 382 10.99 -27.40 -16.43
CA ALA A 382 12.37 -27.05 -16.11
C ALA A 382 12.56 -26.57 -14.64
N ASP A 383 11.48 -26.37 -13.90
CA ASP A 383 11.48 -25.89 -12.51
C ASP A 383 11.60 -27.06 -11.52
N HIS A 384 12.78 -27.70 -11.47
CA HIS A 384 13.07 -28.86 -10.60
C HIS A 384 14.56 -28.95 -10.20
#